data_83adfd90d78afda09925aa759f233c3a
#
_entry.id   83adfd90d78afda09925aa759f233c3a
#
_cell.length_a   1.000
_cell.length_b   1.000
_cell.length_c   1.000
_cell.angle_alpha   90.00
_cell.angle_beta   90.00
_cell.angle_gamma   90.00
#
_symmetry.space_group_name_H-M   'P 1'
#
loop_
_entity.id
_entity.type
_entity.pdbx_description
1 polymer ?
#
loop_
_entity_poly.entity_id
_entity_poly.type
_entity_poly.pdbx_seq_one_letter_code
_entity_poly.pdbx_strand_id
1 'polypeptide(L)'
;MKKAIVTLVIGKVYSDRWNKLCAANWQRYADLHGYDLICIDNPLDNSPRAQSRSAAWQKCLILGDKRVQHYDRVVWIDSDILINPNSPCVVSNVPEDKVGAVDMFARLNESLPGKNQRLADRHSEFWQWPIRTAKEFYSKVNLPDLIDRVIQTGVMVLSPHYHRAILEHTYYNYEDIVEGHYEMESLSYEIVKSNAVHWLDYRFNTLWVESMVRDYPFLLPKQEIEIRPIRVWKRFTRGHYQLPPRKITEACLTTSFFNNYFLHFAGVSQYMDWVDVNVSSWKDLQRKI
;
A
#
# COMPACT_ATOMS: atom_id res chain seq x y z
N MET A 1 24.47 1.00 -12.40
CA MET A 1 23.08 0.53 -12.29
C MET A 1 22.15 1.72 -12.42
N LYS A 2 21.38 1.78 -13.50
CA LYS A 2 20.34 2.80 -13.70
C LYS A 2 19.07 2.39 -12.98
N LYS A 3 18.50 3.30 -12.17
CA LYS A 3 17.31 3.01 -11.35
C LYS A 3 16.23 4.06 -11.58
N ALA A 4 14.98 3.62 -11.65
CA ALA A 4 13.84 4.52 -11.71
C ALA A 4 12.78 4.16 -10.65
N ILE A 5 12.11 5.18 -10.13
CA ILE A 5 10.81 5.04 -9.47
C ILE A 5 9.75 5.34 -10.51
N VAL A 6 8.77 4.45 -10.64
CA VAL A 6 7.70 4.55 -11.63
C VAL A 6 6.34 4.48 -10.96
N THR A 7 5.45 5.36 -11.34
CA THR A 7 4.03 5.34 -10.95
C THR A 7 3.12 5.66 -12.12
N LEU A 8 1.83 5.35 -11.94
CA LEU A 8 0.79 5.62 -12.91
C LEU A 8 -0.32 6.46 -12.26
N VAL A 9 -0.64 7.62 -12.82
CA VAL A 9 -1.67 8.55 -12.30
C VAL A 9 -2.66 8.94 -13.39
N ILE A 10 -3.54 8.03 -13.73
CA ILE A 10 -4.54 8.25 -14.79
C ILE A 10 -5.73 9.02 -14.23
N GLY A 11 -6.02 10.16 -14.84
CA GLY A 11 -7.13 11.03 -14.49
C GLY A 11 -6.77 12.17 -13.56
N LYS A 12 -7.47 13.31 -13.76
CA LYS A 12 -7.14 14.59 -13.12
C LYS A 12 -7.12 14.55 -11.61
N VAL A 13 -8.04 13.85 -10.96
CA VAL A 13 -8.12 13.78 -9.49
C VAL A 13 -6.89 13.09 -8.90
N TYR A 14 -6.43 12.01 -9.51
CA TYR A 14 -5.22 11.29 -9.07
C TYR A 14 -3.96 12.09 -9.36
N SER A 15 -3.87 12.71 -10.53
CA SER A 15 -2.75 13.55 -10.93
C SER A 15 -2.60 14.77 -10.00
N ASP A 16 -3.70 15.50 -9.73
CA ASP A 16 -3.68 16.65 -8.84
C ASP A 16 -3.23 16.26 -7.42
N ARG A 17 -3.73 15.12 -6.89
CA ARG A 17 -3.33 14.61 -5.57
C ARG A 17 -1.87 14.21 -5.54
N TRP A 18 -1.42 13.46 -6.52
CA TRP A 18 -0.03 13.01 -6.59
C TRP A 18 0.93 14.20 -6.68
N ASN A 19 0.64 15.16 -7.56
CA ASN A 19 1.43 16.39 -7.69
C ASN A 19 1.51 17.17 -6.37
N LYS A 20 0.39 17.26 -5.65
CA LYS A 20 0.30 17.99 -4.38
C LYS A 20 1.07 17.32 -3.25
N LEU A 21 0.98 16.00 -3.11
CA LEU A 21 1.38 15.27 -1.91
C LEU A 21 2.62 14.37 -2.12
N CYS A 22 2.76 13.76 -3.29
CA CYS A 22 3.77 12.75 -3.55
C CYS A 22 4.97 13.30 -4.34
N ALA A 23 4.78 14.12 -5.35
CA ALA A 23 5.82 14.50 -6.28
C ALA A 23 7.09 15.03 -5.59
N ALA A 24 6.97 16.06 -4.76
CA ALA A 24 8.11 16.62 -4.02
C ALA A 24 8.64 15.67 -2.93
N ASN A 25 7.75 14.87 -2.30
CA ASN A 25 8.14 13.87 -1.31
C ASN A 25 8.99 12.76 -1.95
N TRP A 26 8.56 12.23 -3.08
CA TRP A 26 9.28 11.18 -3.80
C TRP A 26 10.56 11.69 -4.46
N GLN A 27 10.55 12.93 -4.97
CA GLN A 27 11.76 13.52 -5.57
C GLN A 27 12.91 13.58 -4.56
N ARG A 28 12.64 13.94 -3.30
CA ARG A 28 13.67 13.92 -2.24
C ARG A 28 14.29 12.54 -2.03
N TYR A 29 13.47 11.49 -2.05
CA TYR A 29 13.95 10.12 -1.92
C TYR A 29 14.70 9.66 -3.18
N ALA A 30 14.20 10.05 -4.35
CA ALA A 30 14.85 9.78 -5.63
C ALA A 30 16.25 10.40 -5.69
N ASP A 31 16.37 11.68 -5.33
CA ASP A 31 17.64 12.41 -5.30
C ASP A 31 18.64 11.79 -4.32
N LEU A 32 18.15 11.44 -3.10
CA LEU A 32 19.00 10.82 -2.07
C LEU A 32 19.60 9.49 -2.52
N HIS A 33 18.85 8.70 -3.26
CA HIS A 33 19.24 7.35 -3.63
C HIS A 33 19.62 7.18 -5.12
N GLY A 34 19.61 8.25 -5.91
CA GLY A 34 20.00 8.23 -7.31
C GLY A 34 19.02 7.49 -8.20
N TYR A 35 17.72 7.77 -8.07
CA TYR A 35 16.66 7.31 -8.97
C TYR A 35 16.23 8.42 -9.91
N ASP A 36 15.87 8.05 -11.14
CA ASP A 36 15.01 8.88 -11.97
C ASP A 36 13.55 8.69 -11.54
N LEU A 37 12.76 9.77 -11.51
CA LEU A 37 11.33 9.72 -11.15
C LEU A 37 10.48 9.81 -12.41
N ILE A 38 9.69 8.77 -12.68
CA ILE A 38 8.85 8.65 -13.87
C ILE A 38 7.38 8.55 -13.43
N CYS A 39 6.63 9.62 -13.67
CA CYS A 39 5.18 9.63 -13.50
C CYS A 39 4.52 9.43 -14.87
N ILE A 40 3.77 8.35 -15.02
CA ILE A 40 3.01 8.03 -16.23
C ILE A 40 1.58 8.54 -16.02
N ASP A 41 1.13 9.49 -16.81
CA ASP A 41 -0.16 10.18 -16.68
C ASP A 41 -1.18 9.76 -17.74
N ASN A 42 -0.77 8.93 -18.69
CA ASN A 42 -1.60 8.41 -19.75
C ASN A 42 -1.69 6.88 -19.69
N PRO A 43 -2.81 6.28 -20.07
CA PRO A 43 -2.93 4.84 -20.19
C PRO A 43 -1.85 4.24 -21.11
N LEU A 44 -1.27 3.12 -20.70
CA LEU A 44 -0.32 2.33 -21.50
C LEU A 44 -1.04 1.47 -22.54
N ASP A 45 -2.28 1.08 -22.25
CA ASP A 45 -3.19 0.38 -23.15
C ASP A 45 -4.55 1.10 -23.17
N ASN A 46 -5.04 1.39 -24.37
CA ASN A 46 -6.35 2.03 -24.62
C ASN A 46 -7.32 1.07 -25.32
N SER A 47 -7.02 -0.23 -25.36
CA SER A 47 -7.88 -1.24 -25.98
C SER A 47 -9.24 -1.34 -25.26
N PRO A 48 -10.27 -1.91 -25.90
CA PRO A 48 -11.54 -2.19 -25.24
C PRO A 48 -11.39 -3.01 -23.96
N ARG A 49 -10.42 -3.93 -23.92
CA ARG A 49 -10.09 -4.71 -22.73
C ARG A 49 -9.60 -3.82 -21.58
N ALA A 50 -8.70 -2.88 -21.85
CA ALA A 50 -8.21 -1.95 -20.83
C ALA A 50 -9.31 -1.05 -20.30
N GLN A 51 -10.28 -0.67 -21.13
CA GLN A 51 -11.42 0.17 -20.76
C GLN A 51 -12.47 -0.56 -19.92
N SER A 52 -12.55 -1.89 -20.03
CA SER A 52 -13.53 -2.71 -19.30
C SER A 52 -13.08 -3.10 -17.89
N ARG A 53 -11.85 -2.76 -17.48
CA ARG A 53 -11.29 -3.12 -16.17
C ARG A 53 -10.57 -1.96 -15.49
N SER A 54 -10.20 -2.14 -14.22
CA SER A 54 -9.49 -1.12 -13.45
C SER A 54 -8.18 -0.69 -14.11
N ALA A 55 -7.88 0.62 -14.06
CA ALA A 55 -6.60 1.16 -14.48
C ALA A 55 -5.39 0.58 -13.71
N ALA A 56 -5.62 0.00 -12.52
CA ALA A 56 -4.59 -0.67 -11.74
C ALA A 56 -3.88 -1.79 -12.49
N TRP A 57 -4.59 -2.48 -13.40
CA TRP A 57 -4.01 -3.51 -14.27
C TRP A 57 -2.86 -3.00 -15.15
N GLN A 58 -2.85 -1.74 -15.49
CA GLN A 58 -1.83 -1.19 -16.37
C GLN A 58 -0.43 -1.13 -15.74
N LYS A 59 -0.32 -1.30 -14.40
CA LYS A 59 0.99 -1.48 -13.77
C LYS A 59 1.74 -2.71 -14.32
N CYS A 60 1.02 -3.72 -14.80
CA CYS A 60 1.61 -4.89 -15.41
C CYS A 60 2.31 -4.61 -16.76
N LEU A 61 2.06 -3.45 -17.39
CA LEU A 61 2.64 -3.07 -18.68
C LEU A 61 3.84 -2.11 -18.56
N ILE A 62 4.13 -1.59 -17.37
CA ILE A 62 5.13 -0.52 -17.18
C ILE A 62 6.52 -0.91 -17.66
N LEU A 63 6.92 -2.19 -17.53
CA LEU A 63 8.26 -2.65 -17.91
C LEU A 63 8.47 -2.71 -19.43
N GLY A 64 7.37 -2.67 -20.22
CA GLY A 64 7.41 -2.57 -21.68
C GLY A 64 7.40 -1.13 -22.20
N ASP A 65 7.14 -0.14 -21.34
CA ASP A 65 7.12 1.28 -21.75
C ASP A 65 8.52 1.77 -22.14
N LYS A 66 8.61 2.56 -23.22
CA LYS A 66 9.88 3.05 -23.78
C LYS A 66 10.66 3.91 -22.78
N ARG A 67 9.97 4.58 -21.84
CA ARG A 67 10.58 5.39 -20.78
C ARG A 67 11.22 4.53 -19.71
N VAL A 68 10.80 3.26 -19.55
CA VAL A 68 11.12 2.38 -18.42
C VAL A 68 12.03 1.21 -18.82
N GLN A 69 11.84 0.63 -19.99
CA GLN A 69 12.47 -0.63 -20.41
C GLN A 69 14.02 -0.66 -20.43
N HIS A 70 14.66 0.50 -20.35
CA HIS A 70 16.14 0.63 -20.43
C HIS A 70 16.81 0.77 -19.05
N TYR A 71 16.05 0.73 -17.95
CA TYR A 71 16.60 0.72 -16.61
C TYR A 71 16.98 -0.70 -16.16
N ASP A 72 18.02 -0.77 -15.33
CA ASP A 72 18.41 -2.04 -14.70
C ASP A 72 17.40 -2.42 -13.60
N ARG A 73 16.97 -1.41 -12.83
CA ARG A 73 16.01 -1.58 -11.71
C ARG A 73 14.89 -0.55 -11.79
N VAL A 74 13.68 -1.03 -11.59
CA VAL A 74 12.46 -0.23 -11.56
C VAL A 74 11.75 -0.46 -10.24
N VAL A 75 11.46 0.60 -9.51
CA VAL A 75 10.63 0.54 -8.32
C VAL A 75 9.24 1.04 -8.69
N TRP A 76 8.28 0.13 -8.75
CA TRP A 76 6.88 0.51 -8.82
C TRP A 76 6.41 1.00 -7.46
N ILE A 77 5.72 2.13 -7.41
CA ILE A 77 5.07 2.67 -6.21
C ILE A 77 3.68 3.17 -6.57
N ASP A 78 2.66 2.70 -5.86
CA ASP A 78 1.29 3.19 -6.02
C ASP A 78 1.19 4.68 -5.63
N SER A 79 0.36 5.45 -6.33
CA SER A 79 0.32 6.92 -6.24
C SER A 79 -0.27 7.47 -4.94
N ASP A 80 -0.70 6.62 -4.03
CA ASP A 80 -1.21 6.94 -2.69
C ASP A 80 -0.26 6.52 -1.57
N ILE A 81 1.04 6.57 -1.84
CA ILE A 81 2.11 6.27 -0.88
C ILE A 81 2.90 7.54 -0.56
N LEU A 82 3.21 7.75 0.72
CA LEU A 82 4.17 8.75 1.19
C LEU A 82 5.45 8.08 1.66
N ILE A 83 6.60 8.62 1.26
CA ILE A 83 7.93 8.09 1.56
C ILE A 83 8.54 8.88 2.70
N ASN A 84 8.91 8.20 3.78
CA ASN A 84 9.68 8.80 4.87
C ASN A 84 11.07 9.23 4.34
N PRO A 85 11.49 10.48 4.53
CA PRO A 85 12.75 10.98 4.01
C PRO A 85 14.00 10.24 4.52
N ASN A 86 13.88 9.53 5.64
CA ASN A 86 14.97 8.72 6.22
C ASN A 86 14.93 7.24 5.77
N SER A 87 14.09 6.90 4.80
CA SER A 87 13.99 5.51 4.31
C SER A 87 15.28 5.06 3.64
N PRO A 88 15.73 3.82 3.91
CA PRO A 88 16.86 3.24 3.18
C PRO A 88 16.49 2.97 1.72
N CYS A 89 17.50 2.76 0.88
CA CYS A 89 17.29 2.44 -0.53
C CYS A 89 16.60 1.09 -0.69
N VAL A 90 15.40 1.07 -1.26
CA VAL A 90 14.55 -0.14 -1.34
C VAL A 90 15.14 -1.24 -2.24
N VAL A 91 15.97 -0.89 -3.23
CA VAL A 91 16.63 -1.90 -4.08
C VAL A 91 17.86 -2.53 -3.45
N SER A 92 18.34 -2.02 -2.32
CA SER A 92 19.49 -2.59 -1.64
C SER A 92 19.19 -4.03 -1.22
N ASN A 93 20.10 -4.94 -1.56
CA ASN A 93 20.00 -6.38 -1.24
C ASN A 93 18.89 -7.15 -1.98
N VAL A 94 18.20 -6.55 -2.95
CA VAL A 94 17.26 -7.29 -3.81
C VAL A 94 18.01 -7.85 -5.01
N PRO A 95 18.14 -9.18 -5.19
CA PRO A 95 18.77 -9.76 -6.38
C PRO A 95 18.06 -9.31 -7.66
N GLU A 96 18.80 -9.22 -8.76
CA GLU A 96 18.24 -8.68 -10.01
C GLU A 96 17.14 -9.56 -10.62
N ASP A 97 17.27 -10.86 -10.44
CA ASP A 97 16.32 -11.88 -10.88
C ASP A 97 15.13 -12.07 -9.95
N LYS A 98 15.06 -11.28 -8.84
CA LYS A 98 13.97 -11.35 -7.87
C LYS A 98 13.15 -10.06 -7.86
N VAL A 99 11.84 -10.24 -7.71
CA VAL A 99 10.91 -9.16 -7.38
C VAL A 99 11.01 -8.87 -5.89
N GLY A 100 11.45 -7.66 -5.53
CA GLY A 100 11.39 -7.23 -4.13
C GLY A 100 9.97 -6.78 -3.80
N ALA A 101 9.31 -7.40 -2.82
CA ALA A 101 7.97 -7.04 -2.41
C ALA A 101 7.70 -7.38 -0.95
N VAL A 102 6.70 -6.73 -0.35
CA VAL A 102 6.26 -6.98 1.03
C VAL A 102 5.20 -8.08 1.04
N ASP A 103 5.29 -8.97 2.03
CA ASP A 103 4.22 -9.93 2.31
C ASP A 103 3.02 -9.21 2.93
N MET A 104 1.87 -9.31 2.28
CA MET A 104 0.63 -8.67 2.72
C MET A 104 0.22 -9.06 4.14
N PHE A 105 0.53 -10.28 4.56
CA PHE A 105 0.15 -10.81 5.87
C PHE A 105 1.28 -10.80 6.90
N ALA A 106 2.47 -10.25 6.57
CA ALA A 106 3.62 -10.27 7.48
C ALA A 106 3.29 -9.71 8.87
N ARG A 107 2.58 -8.59 8.94
CA ARG A 107 2.16 -7.98 10.20
C ARG A 107 0.90 -8.61 10.79
N LEU A 108 -0.03 -9.09 9.95
CA LEU A 108 -1.28 -9.71 10.42
C LEU A 108 -1.03 -11.03 11.14
N ASN A 109 0.01 -11.76 10.73
CA ASN A 109 0.39 -13.03 11.33
C ASN A 109 1.21 -12.88 12.64
N GLU A 110 1.66 -11.67 12.98
CA GLU A 110 2.24 -11.42 14.29
C GLU A 110 1.14 -11.50 15.38
N SER A 111 1.42 -12.25 16.45
CA SER A 111 0.49 -12.40 17.56
C SER A 111 0.15 -11.04 18.19
N LEU A 112 -1.12 -10.65 18.13
CA LEU A 112 -1.62 -9.48 18.84
C LEU A 112 -2.08 -9.91 20.25
N PRO A 113 -1.80 -9.12 21.31
CA PRO A 113 -2.32 -9.39 22.63
C PRO A 113 -3.85 -9.43 22.65
N GLY A 114 -4.46 -10.45 23.24
CA GLY A 114 -5.87 -10.81 23.28
C GLY A 114 -6.96 -9.76 22.99
N LYS A 115 -6.93 -8.57 23.62
CA LYS A 115 -7.92 -7.51 23.33
C LYS A 115 -7.72 -6.88 21.95
N ASN A 116 -6.48 -6.72 21.51
CA ASN A 116 -6.16 -6.14 20.21
C ASN A 116 -6.51 -7.13 19.08
N GLN A 117 -6.36 -8.43 19.31
CA GLN A 117 -6.81 -9.44 18.35
C GLN A 117 -8.33 -9.32 18.10
N ARG A 118 -9.14 -9.18 19.14
CA ARG A 118 -10.60 -9.01 19.00
C ARG A 118 -10.97 -7.70 18.29
N LEU A 119 -10.18 -6.64 18.46
CA LEU A 119 -10.38 -5.39 17.74
C LEU A 119 -9.99 -5.54 16.26
N ALA A 120 -8.88 -6.18 15.98
CA ALA A 120 -8.45 -6.49 14.60
C ALA A 120 -9.52 -7.36 13.90
N ASP A 121 -10.09 -8.35 14.59
CA ASP A 121 -11.16 -9.19 14.08
C ASP A 121 -12.41 -8.39 13.69
N ARG A 122 -12.86 -7.48 14.55
CA ARG A 122 -14.02 -6.63 14.26
C ARG A 122 -13.76 -5.61 13.15
N HIS A 123 -12.53 -5.15 13.00
CA HIS A 123 -12.19 -4.18 11.98
C HIS A 123 -11.96 -4.80 10.62
N SER A 124 -11.51 -6.05 10.57
CA SER A 124 -11.52 -6.82 9.34
C SER A 124 -12.94 -6.99 8.78
N GLU A 125 -13.94 -7.15 9.66
CA GLU A 125 -15.36 -7.16 9.28
C GLU A 125 -15.84 -5.77 8.81
N PHE A 126 -15.45 -4.70 9.51
CA PHE A 126 -15.85 -3.32 9.18
C PHE A 126 -15.29 -2.86 7.83
N TRP A 127 -14.03 -3.20 7.53
CA TRP A 127 -13.37 -2.84 6.27
C TRP A 127 -13.61 -3.87 5.16
N GLN A 128 -14.50 -4.85 5.36
CA GLN A 128 -14.75 -5.97 4.44
C GLN A 128 -13.45 -6.76 4.10
N TRP A 129 -12.54 -6.85 5.06
CA TRP A 129 -11.29 -7.56 4.91
C TRP A 129 -11.23 -8.83 5.81
N PRO A 130 -12.09 -9.83 5.55
CA PRO A 130 -12.11 -11.07 6.32
C PRO A 130 -10.91 -11.97 5.98
N ILE A 131 -10.13 -11.65 4.96
CA ILE A 131 -9.06 -12.48 4.43
C ILE A 131 -7.83 -12.35 5.31
N ARG A 132 -7.34 -13.46 5.81
CA ARG A 132 -6.19 -13.52 6.73
C ARG A 132 -5.09 -14.44 6.26
N THR A 133 -5.34 -15.26 5.25
CA THR A 133 -4.42 -16.24 4.73
C THR A 133 -4.30 -16.14 3.21
N ALA A 134 -3.17 -16.53 2.68
CA ALA A 134 -2.96 -16.62 1.24
C ALA A 134 -4.00 -17.53 0.58
N LYS A 135 -4.35 -18.63 1.24
CA LYS A 135 -5.38 -19.57 0.77
C LYS A 135 -6.73 -18.88 0.59
N GLU A 136 -7.21 -18.13 1.60
CA GLU A 136 -8.46 -17.37 1.50
C GLU A 136 -8.38 -16.31 0.42
N PHE A 137 -7.24 -15.64 0.29
CA PHE A 137 -7.00 -14.59 -0.69
C PHE A 137 -7.12 -15.11 -2.12
N TYR A 138 -6.41 -16.19 -2.45
CA TYR A 138 -6.40 -16.74 -3.80
C TYR A 138 -7.67 -17.54 -4.13
N SER A 139 -8.30 -18.18 -3.15
CA SER A 139 -9.55 -18.93 -3.39
C SER A 139 -10.72 -18.06 -3.83
N LYS A 140 -10.76 -16.79 -3.41
CA LYS A 140 -11.80 -15.84 -3.85
C LYS A 140 -11.83 -15.63 -5.37
N VAL A 141 -10.69 -15.76 -6.01
CA VAL A 141 -10.52 -15.57 -7.45
C VAL A 141 -10.28 -16.90 -8.18
N ASN A 142 -10.61 -18.01 -7.52
CA ASN A 142 -10.49 -19.38 -8.05
C ASN A 142 -9.05 -19.74 -8.46
N LEU A 143 -8.04 -19.15 -7.83
CA LEU A 143 -6.64 -19.56 -8.03
C LEU A 143 -6.30 -20.78 -7.16
N PRO A 144 -5.46 -21.70 -7.66
CA PRO A 144 -5.08 -22.91 -6.92
C PRO A 144 -4.38 -22.62 -5.59
N ASP A 145 -4.63 -23.49 -4.60
CA ASP A 145 -3.98 -23.46 -3.27
C ASP A 145 -2.55 -24.06 -3.37
N LEU A 146 -1.64 -23.31 -4.00
CA LEU A 146 -0.26 -23.75 -4.22
C LEU A 146 0.77 -22.91 -3.47
N ILE A 147 0.36 -21.78 -2.90
CA ILE A 147 1.26 -20.80 -2.28
C ILE A 147 0.67 -20.26 -0.99
N ASP A 148 1.53 -20.00 -0.02
CA ASP A 148 1.20 -19.63 1.35
C ASP A 148 1.44 -18.15 1.69
N ARG A 149 1.89 -17.34 0.71
CA ARG A 149 2.20 -15.92 0.88
C ARG A 149 1.60 -15.06 -0.22
N VAL A 150 1.38 -13.79 0.07
CA VAL A 150 0.78 -12.82 -0.86
C VAL A 150 1.66 -11.57 -0.96
N ILE A 151 1.96 -11.15 -2.17
CA ILE A 151 2.62 -9.86 -2.42
C ILE A 151 1.60 -8.73 -2.28
N GLN A 152 1.94 -7.73 -1.49
CA GLN A 152 1.27 -6.44 -1.52
C GLN A 152 1.86 -5.61 -2.67
N THR A 153 1.11 -5.49 -3.79
CA THR A 153 1.61 -4.96 -5.08
C THR A 153 1.80 -3.44 -5.12
N GLY A 154 1.52 -2.72 -4.04
CA GLY A 154 1.69 -1.26 -3.97
C GLY A 154 3.15 -0.80 -4.04
N VAL A 155 4.10 -1.64 -3.65
CA VAL A 155 5.55 -1.41 -3.82
C VAL A 155 6.21 -2.67 -4.34
N MET A 156 6.85 -2.57 -5.50
CA MET A 156 7.60 -3.69 -6.09
C MET A 156 8.93 -3.21 -6.65
N VAL A 157 10.00 -3.91 -6.30
CA VAL A 157 11.32 -3.74 -6.95
C VAL A 157 11.42 -4.72 -8.10
N LEU A 158 11.56 -4.22 -9.30
CA LEU A 158 11.47 -4.98 -10.54
C LEU A 158 12.74 -4.82 -11.40
N SER A 159 12.93 -5.70 -12.36
CA SER A 159 13.89 -5.55 -13.46
C SER A 159 13.16 -5.81 -14.78
N PRO A 160 13.20 -4.88 -15.75
CA PRO A 160 12.59 -5.09 -17.06
C PRO A 160 13.08 -6.35 -17.75
N HIS A 161 14.36 -6.66 -17.60
CA HIS A 161 14.97 -7.84 -18.22
C HIS A 161 14.40 -9.17 -17.70
N TYR A 162 14.17 -9.28 -16.38
CA TYR A 162 13.75 -10.53 -15.76
C TYR A 162 12.24 -10.64 -15.56
N HIS A 163 11.54 -9.51 -15.32
CA HIS A 163 10.17 -9.58 -14.82
C HIS A 163 9.10 -9.11 -15.81
N ARG A 164 9.51 -8.51 -16.96
CA ARG A 164 8.55 -8.02 -17.95
C ARG A 164 7.60 -9.13 -18.41
N ALA A 165 8.14 -10.29 -18.74
CA ALA A 165 7.33 -11.40 -19.29
C ALA A 165 6.24 -11.87 -18.32
N ILE A 166 6.54 -11.96 -17.02
CA ILE A 166 5.56 -12.41 -16.03
C ILE A 166 4.47 -11.34 -15.77
N LEU A 167 4.82 -10.06 -15.78
CA LEU A 167 3.85 -8.97 -15.64
C LEU A 167 2.92 -8.92 -16.87
N GLU A 168 3.46 -8.95 -18.08
CA GLU A 168 2.67 -8.97 -19.33
C GLU A 168 1.82 -10.24 -19.43
N HIS A 169 2.36 -11.42 -19.02
CA HIS A 169 1.57 -12.65 -18.92
C HIS A 169 0.34 -12.46 -18.04
N THR A 170 0.53 -11.88 -16.85
CA THR A 170 -0.60 -11.58 -15.95
C THR A 170 -1.59 -10.64 -16.61
N TYR A 171 -1.13 -9.58 -17.27
CA TYR A 171 -1.99 -8.64 -17.96
C TYR A 171 -2.90 -9.29 -19.00
N TYR A 172 -2.35 -10.17 -19.81
CA TYR A 172 -3.06 -10.73 -20.96
C TYR A 172 -3.87 -12.00 -20.66
N ASN A 173 -3.60 -12.70 -19.57
CA ASN A 173 -4.23 -13.99 -19.27
C ASN A 173 -5.21 -13.98 -18.11
N TYR A 174 -5.31 -12.86 -17.37
CA TYR A 174 -6.25 -12.72 -16.26
C TYR A 174 -7.20 -11.56 -16.50
N GLU A 175 -8.39 -11.66 -15.88
CA GLU A 175 -9.43 -10.63 -15.98
C GLU A 175 -9.75 -10.05 -14.59
N ASP A 176 -10.37 -8.85 -14.58
CA ASP A 176 -10.84 -8.23 -13.36
C ASP A 176 -12.02 -9.03 -12.78
N ILE A 177 -12.00 -9.22 -11.47
CA ILE A 177 -13.02 -9.96 -10.73
C ILE A 177 -13.76 -8.98 -9.84
N VAL A 178 -15.09 -9.01 -9.88
CA VAL A 178 -15.96 -8.02 -9.22
C VAL A 178 -15.69 -7.87 -7.72
N GLU A 179 -15.28 -8.94 -7.05
CA GLU A 179 -14.97 -8.96 -5.62
C GLU A 179 -13.46 -8.99 -5.33
N GLY A 180 -12.61 -8.85 -6.35
CA GLY A 180 -11.15 -8.92 -6.25
C GLY A 180 -10.50 -7.57 -5.93
N HIS A 181 -9.18 -7.61 -5.76
CA HIS A 181 -8.32 -6.43 -5.58
C HIS A 181 -7.60 -6.08 -6.89
N TYR A 182 -8.34 -6.09 -7.98
CA TYR A 182 -7.88 -5.79 -9.34
C TYR A 182 -6.83 -6.80 -9.83
N GLU A 183 -5.60 -6.36 -10.09
CA GLU A 183 -4.51 -7.21 -10.55
C GLU A 183 -3.78 -7.96 -9.43
N MET A 184 -4.01 -7.56 -8.17
CA MET A 184 -3.15 -7.96 -7.05
C MET A 184 -3.14 -9.48 -6.85
N GLU A 185 -4.30 -10.15 -6.90
CA GLU A 185 -4.39 -11.60 -6.72
C GLU A 185 -3.60 -12.34 -7.81
N SER A 186 -3.86 -12.03 -9.07
CA SER A 186 -3.26 -12.72 -10.21
C SER A 186 -1.77 -12.42 -10.33
N LEU A 187 -1.39 -11.15 -10.16
CA LEU A 187 0.01 -10.73 -10.23
C LEU A 187 0.84 -11.33 -9.09
N SER A 188 0.30 -11.27 -7.87
CA SER A 188 0.94 -11.89 -6.71
C SER A 188 1.09 -13.39 -6.91
N TYR A 189 0.03 -14.07 -7.37
CA TYR A 189 0.06 -15.50 -7.61
C TYR A 189 1.16 -15.91 -8.59
N GLU A 190 1.22 -15.28 -9.77
CA GLU A 190 2.21 -15.63 -10.79
C GLU A 190 3.66 -15.37 -10.33
N ILE A 191 3.91 -14.27 -9.64
CA ILE A 191 5.25 -13.94 -9.14
C ILE A 191 5.67 -14.92 -8.03
N VAL A 192 4.81 -15.22 -7.05
CA VAL A 192 5.16 -16.15 -5.95
C VAL A 192 5.32 -17.58 -6.47
N LYS A 193 4.42 -18.04 -7.32
CA LYS A 193 4.47 -19.36 -7.96
C LYS A 193 5.78 -19.57 -8.76
N SER A 194 6.31 -18.53 -9.39
CA SER A 194 7.59 -18.60 -10.12
C SER A 194 8.82 -18.63 -9.21
N ASN A 195 8.65 -18.60 -7.89
CA ASN A 195 9.74 -18.46 -6.91
C ASN A 195 10.66 -17.25 -7.15
N ALA A 196 10.11 -16.17 -7.71
CA ALA A 196 10.84 -14.98 -8.09
C ALA A 196 10.81 -13.87 -7.03
N VAL A 197 10.39 -14.14 -5.78
CA VAL A 197 10.23 -13.12 -4.75
C VAL A 197 11.45 -13.02 -3.84
N HIS A 198 11.85 -11.78 -3.54
CA HIS A 198 12.67 -11.39 -2.40
C HIS A 198 11.80 -10.58 -1.44
N TRP A 199 11.59 -11.09 -0.24
CA TRP A 199 10.70 -10.47 0.73
C TRP A 199 11.37 -9.28 1.40
N LEU A 200 10.77 -8.10 1.21
CA LEU A 200 11.21 -6.85 1.83
C LEU A 200 10.71 -6.74 3.29
N ASP A 201 11.36 -5.88 4.06
CA ASP A 201 10.84 -5.42 5.35
C ASP A 201 9.45 -4.80 5.14
N TYR A 202 8.48 -5.15 5.98
CA TYR A 202 7.09 -4.68 5.89
C TYR A 202 6.98 -3.15 5.88
N ARG A 203 7.94 -2.45 6.47
CA ARG A 203 7.98 -0.98 6.51
C ARG A 203 8.07 -0.33 5.12
N PHE A 204 8.45 -1.07 4.09
CA PHE A 204 8.44 -0.56 2.72
C PHE A 204 7.05 -0.53 2.07
N ASN A 205 6.02 -1.06 2.72
CA ASN A 205 4.64 -0.96 2.22
C ASN A 205 3.64 -1.14 3.36
N THR A 206 3.71 -0.26 4.36
CA THR A 206 2.81 -0.33 5.53
C THR A 206 1.50 0.35 5.22
N LEU A 207 0.39 -0.38 5.31
CA LEU A 207 -0.95 0.18 5.15
C LEU A 207 -1.34 1.02 6.37
N TRP A 208 -1.83 2.24 6.13
CA TRP A 208 -2.34 3.09 7.22
C TRP A 208 -3.52 2.45 7.95
N VAL A 209 -4.44 1.81 7.24
CA VAL A 209 -5.57 1.08 7.85
C VAL A 209 -5.11 -0.02 8.80
N GLU A 210 -4.04 -0.73 8.46
CA GLU A 210 -3.44 -1.74 9.31
C GLU A 210 -2.82 -1.11 10.57
N SER A 211 -2.10 0.00 10.41
CA SER A 211 -1.56 0.74 11.55
C SER A 211 -2.65 1.27 12.47
N MET A 212 -3.80 1.75 11.95
CA MET A 212 -4.95 2.12 12.79
C MET A 212 -5.45 0.95 13.63
N VAL A 213 -5.58 -0.24 13.02
CA VAL A 213 -6.08 -1.43 13.74
C VAL A 213 -5.12 -1.89 14.82
N ARG A 214 -3.82 -1.92 14.51
CA ARG A 214 -2.80 -2.51 15.37
C ARG A 214 -2.25 -1.54 16.41
N ASP A 215 -1.84 -0.37 15.92
CA ASP A 215 -1.04 0.57 16.71
C ASP A 215 -1.91 1.67 17.34
N TYR A 216 -3.03 2.03 16.69
CA TYR A 216 -3.92 3.12 17.09
C TYR A 216 -5.41 2.73 17.12
N PRO A 217 -5.80 1.63 17.77
CA PRO A 217 -7.17 1.12 17.72
C PRO A 217 -8.21 2.09 18.30
N PHE A 218 -7.79 3.09 19.06
CA PHE A 218 -8.66 4.15 19.58
C PHE A 218 -9.11 5.16 18.50
N LEU A 219 -8.45 5.19 17.34
CA LEU A 219 -8.85 6.01 16.19
C LEU A 219 -10.02 5.42 15.41
N LEU A 220 -10.29 4.14 15.61
CA LEU A 220 -11.33 3.44 14.86
C LEU A 220 -12.72 3.87 15.37
N PRO A 221 -13.70 4.05 14.46
CA PRO A 221 -15.05 4.35 14.87
C PRO A 221 -15.49 3.24 15.83
N LYS A 222 -15.87 3.61 17.03
CA LYS A 222 -16.42 2.64 17.98
C LYS A 222 -17.75 2.20 17.41
N GLN A 223 -17.81 0.99 16.86
CA GLN A 223 -19.07 0.30 16.77
C GLN A 223 -19.65 0.30 18.19
N GLU A 224 -20.90 0.69 18.30
CA GLU A 224 -21.60 0.70 19.59
C GLU A 224 -21.51 -0.68 20.19
N ILE A 225 -20.48 -0.90 21.01
CA ILE A 225 -20.53 -2.01 21.96
C ILE A 225 -21.67 -1.61 22.87
N GLU A 226 -22.85 -2.23 22.68
CA GLU A 226 -23.98 -2.12 23.59
C GLU A 226 -23.64 -2.76 24.94
N ILE A 227 -22.70 -2.16 25.65
CA ILE A 227 -22.51 -2.45 27.07
C ILE A 227 -23.53 -1.57 27.79
N ARG A 228 -24.53 -2.20 28.44
CA ARG A 228 -25.56 -1.50 29.21
C ARG A 228 -25.09 -0.27 30.02
N PRO A 229 -23.89 -0.27 30.66
CA PRO A 229 -23.36 0.91 31.35
C PRO A 229 -23.09 2.11 30.43
N ILE A 230 -22.69 1.88 29.18
CA ILE A 230 -22.40 2.96 28.24
C ILE A 230 -23.68 3.64 27.72
N ARG A 231 -24.81 2.91 27.60
CA ARG A 231 -26.12 3.49 27.32
C ARG A 231 -26.55 4.49 28.41
N VAL A 232 -26.30 4.13 29.66
CA VAL A 232 -26.60 5.02 30.81
C VAL A 232 -25.69 6.25 30.77
N TRP A 233 -24.41 6.07 30.49
CA TRP A 233 -23.44 7.17 30.42
C TRP A 233 -23.70 8.10 29.22
N LYS A 234 -24.05 7.59 28.04
CA LYS A 234 -24.50 8.39 26.89
C LYS A 234 -25.71 9.27 27.21
N ARG A 235 -26.62 8.79 28.06
CA ARG A 235 -27.82 9.53 28.49
C ARG A 235 -27.48 10.73 29.38
N PHE A 236 -26.41 10.65 30.18
CA PHE A 236 -25.94 11.72 31.05
C PHE A 236 -24.96 12.70 30.38
N THR A 237 -24.16 12.24 29.40
CA THR A 237 -23.13 13.06 28.74
C THR A 237 -23.59 13.65 27.41
N ARG A 238 -24.88 13.55 27.05
CA ARG A 238 -25.46 14.03 25.77
C ARG A 238 -24.70 13.57 24.52
N GLY A 239 -24.17 12.38 24.55
CA GLY A 239 -23.76 11.69 23.30
C GLY A 239 -22.53 12.28 22.58
N HIS A 240 -21.72 13.09 23.21
CA HIS A 240 -20.47 13.59 22.61
C HIS A 240 -19.36 12.54 22.65
N TYR A 241 -19.63 11.38 22.03
CA TYR A 241 -18.57 10.48 21.60
C TYR A 241 -18.04 11.02 20.27
N GLN A 242 -17.19 12.01 20.37
CA GLN A 242 -16.50 12.53 19.20
C GLN A 242 -15.48 11.48 18.73
N LEU A 243 -15.37 11.31 17.41
CA LEU A 243 -14.16 10.77 16.80
C LEU A 243 -12.96 11.44 17.49
N PRO A 244 -11.84 10.71 17.68
CA PRO A 244 -10.64 11.32 18.25
C PRO A 244 -10.39 12.66 17.56
N PRO A 245 -10.04 13.72 18.29
CA PRO A 245 -9.80 15.02 17.68
C PRO A 245 -8.86 14.86 16.49
N ARG A 246 -9.12 15.56 15.39
CA ARG A 246 -8.32 15.52 14.17
C ARG A 246 -6.81 15.60 14.48
N LYS A 247 -6.42 16.45 15.42
CA LYS A 247 -5.03 16.59 15.87
C LYS A 247 -4.42 15.29 16.40
N ILE A 248 -5.18 14.44 17.09
CA ILE A 248 -4.70 13.14 17.57
C ILE A 248 -4.47 12.20 16.37
N THR A 249 -5.37 12.18 15.41
CA THR A 249 -5.21 11.40 14.18
C THR A 249 -4.00 11.87 13.38
N GLU A 250 -3.81 13.18 13.23
CA GLU A 250 -2.63 13.77 12.57
C GLU A 250 -1.32 13.38 13.27
N ALA A 251 -1.29 13.40 14.60
CA ALA A 251 -0.12 12.98 15.38
C ALA A 251 0.16 11.48 15.19
N CYS A 252 -0.85 10.63 15.24
CA CYS A 252 -0.70 9.18 15.01
C CYS A 252 -0.24 8.87 13.58
N LEU A 253 -0.81 9.56 12.58
CA LEU A 253 -0.40 9.47 11.18
C LEU A 253 1.06 9.83 10.99
N THR A 254 1.47 10.99 11.51
CA THR A 254 2.85 11.47 11.41
C THR A 254 3.80 10.52 12.14
N THR A 255 3.38 9.98 13.29
CA THR A 255 4.15 8.95 14.02
C THR A 255 4.28 7.67 13.19
N SER A 256 3.19 7.20 12.57
CA SER A 256 3.24 6.03 11.68
C SER A 256 4.14 6.28 10.47
N PHE A 257 4.08 7.47 9.88
CA PHE A 257 4.95 7.88 8.78
C PHE A 257 6.44 7.82 9.17
N PHE A 258 6.80 8.24 10.40
CA PHE A 258 8.16 8.17 10.91
C PHE A 258 8.65 6.75 11.21
N ASN A 259 7.75 5.90 11.68
CA ASN A 259 8.10 4.53 12.06
C ASN A 259 8.20 3.58 10.86
N ASN A 260 7.70 4.00 9.71
CA ASN A 260 7.72 3.19 8.49
C ASN A 260 8.54 3.88 7.40
N TYR A 261 8.95 3.11 6.40
CA TYR A 261 9.68 3.64 5.25
C TYR A 261 8.71 4.24 4.23
N PHE A 262 7.71 3.48 3.84
CA PHE A 262 6.67 3.88 2.90
C PHE A 262 5.31 3.64 3.55
N LEU A 263 4.53 4.71 3.73
CA LEU A 263 3.20 4.65 4.31
C LEU A 263 2.15 4.71 3.20
N HIS A 264 1.36 3.65 3.08
CA HIS A 264 0.42 3.42 2.00
C HIS A 264 -1.03 3.67 2.46
N PHE A 265 -1.78 4.44 1.67
CA PHE A 265 -3.14 4.88 1.99
C PHE A 265 -4.20 4.18 1.13
N ALA A 266 -3.99 2.89 0.81
CA ALA A 266 -4.94 2.11 0.01
C ALA A 266 -6.38 2.23 0.54
N GLY A 267 -7.28 2.71 -0.32
CA GLY A 267 -8.69 2.93 0.01
C GLY A 267 -9.00 4.10 0.95
N VAL A 268 -7.98 4.77 1.50
CA VAL A 268 -8.13 5.85 2.51
C VAL A 268 -7.25 7.06 2.21
N SER A 269 -7.04 7.35 0.95
CA SER A 269 -6.14 8.41 0.47
C SER A 269 -6.49 9.83 0.97
N GLN A 270 -7.70 10.05 1.50
CA GLN A 270 -8.08 11.31 2.16
C GLN A 270 -7.24 11.63 3.40
N TYR A 271 -6.61 10.64 4.03
CA TYR A 271 -5.72 10.87 5.18
C TYR A 271 -4.33 11.38 4.79
N MET A 272 -3.94 11.32 3.51
CA MET A 272 -2.62 11.79 3.06
C MET A 272 -2.41 13.27 3.34
N ASP A 273 -3.44 14.09 3.18
CA ASP A 273 -3.40 15.53 3.47
C ASP A 273 -3.12 15.86 4.96
N TRP A 274 -3.23 14.87 5.84
CA TRP A 274 -3.06 15.04 7.29
C TRP A 274 -1.65 14.67 7.77
N VAL A 275 -0.82 14.14 6.89
CA VAL A 275 0.59 13.83 7.21
C VAL A 275 1.45 15.06 7.01
N ASP A 276 2.23 15.41 8.01
CA ASP A 276 3.27 16.43 7.86
C ASP A 276 4.55 15.81 7.26
N VAL A 277 4.63 15.83 5.94
CA VAL A 277 5.79 15.28 5.19
C VAL A 277 7.08 16.11 5.36
N ASN A 278 7.01 17.28 6.00
CA ASN A 278 8.17 18.13 6.23
C ASN A 278 8.82 17.91 7.60
N VAL A 279 8.20 17.09 8.44
CA VAL A 279 8.80 16.68 9.72
C VAL A 279 9.90 15.67 9.40
N SER A 280 11.13 15.96 9.81
CA SER A 280 12.30 15.12 9.55
C SER A 280 12.83 14.40 10.80
N SER A 281 12.34 14.79 11.97
CA SER A 281 12.77 14.23 13.24
C SER A 281 11.66 14.24 14.30
N TRP A 282 11.77 13.38 15.31
CA TRP A 282 10.89 13.41 16.50
C TRP A 282 10.90 14.75 17.23
N LYS A 283 12.02 15.46 17.19
CA LYS A 283 12.17 16.77 17.78
C LYS A 283 11.31 17.82 17.08
N ASP A 284 11.17 17.70 15.76
CA ASP A 284 10.31 18.59 14.97
C ASP A 284 8.84 18.29 15.26
N LEU A 285 8.50 17.00 15.41
CA LEU A 285 7.14 16.59 15.78
C LEU A 285 6.74 17.15 17.15
N GLN A 286 7.60 17.05 18.17
CA GLN A 286 7.35 17.55 19.51
C GLN A 286 7.09 19.08 19.56
N ARG A 287 7.64 19.85 18.62
CA ARG A 287 7.41 21.30 18.54
C ARG A 287 6.05 21.68 17.97
N LYS A 288 5.33 20.72 17.36
CA LYS A 288 4.04 20.96 16.67
C LYS A 288 2.83 20.42 17.43
N ILE A 289 3.05 19.54 18.41
CA ILE A 289 2.04 19.04 19.34
C ILE A 289 1.94 19.94 20.56
#